data_f4cea81234c4fe33885a1fa8b1767eaf
#
_entry.id   f4cea81234c4fe33885a1fa8b1767eaf
#
_cell.length_a   1.000
_cell.length_b   1.000
_cell.length_c   1.000
_cell.angle_alpha   90.00
_cell.angle_beta   90.00
_cell.angle_gamma   90.00
#
_symmetry.space_group_name_H-M   'P 1'
#
loop_
_entity.id
_entity.type
_entity.pdbx_description
1 polymer ?
#
loop_
_entity_poly.entity_id
_entity_poly.type
_entity_poly.pdbx_seq_one_letter_code
_entity_poly.pdbx_strand_id
1 'polypeptide(L)'
;MKFKQLILLGPPGVGVKEQANALSSRWHIPQVSMGQLIREAIAKQSAIGLEIQSYVEAGELVPDALAMKLLRKRFEQPDVMIQGWVLDGFPRTLVQAQGLNEWLLKVGQPVAKVAYLKTMTGLLINRLSSTENHEPIPAIRRWLARHQEETAPLLEYYRQQEQLTTVNASLSFAEITQALAELFAEAAGAARFIQDESELNSLLKQEPLLVVDCMASWCGSCKLITPLIDQLAKTYKDRVNVMKIDFDVNKQVPKRFGLKGMPAVMFFKSGELVETLTGVKPYQAYSAALSRCLE
;
A
#
# COMPACT_ATOMS: atom_id res chain seq x y z
N MET A 1 9.65 -10.73 3.77
CA MET A 1 8.56 -10.39 2.82
C MET A 1 7.94 -9.07 3.26
N LYS A 2 7.89 -8.03 2.41
CA LYS A 2 7.20 -6.78 2.78
C LYS A 2 5.71 -7.06 2.93
N PHE A 3 5.15 -6.64 4.04
CA PHE A 3 3.72 -6.74 4.35
C PHE A 3 2.93 -5.88 3.36
N LYS A 4 2.06 -6.49 2.57
CA LYS A 4 1.29 -5.81 1.53
C LYS A 4 -0.16 -5.66 1.97
N GLN A 5 -0.63 -4.42 1.98
CA GLN A 5 -2.03 -4.08 2.28
C GLN A 5 -2.56 -3.20 1.16
N LEU A 6 -3.48 -3.73 0.37
CA LEU A 6 -4.04 -3.04 -0.78
C LEU A 6 -5.56 -3.01 -0.72
N ILE A 7 -6.12 -1.82 -0.79
CA ILE A 7 -7.54 -1.59 -1.02
C ILE A 7 -7.74 -1.33 -2.51
N LEU A 8 -8.58 -2.14 -3.16
CA LEU A 8 -8.96 -1.94 -4.56
C LEU A 8 -10.36 -1.34 -4.66
N LEU A 9 -10.44 -0.17 -5.27
CA LEU A 9 -11.66 0.56 -5.53
C LEU A 9 -11.88 0.71 -7.03
N GLY A 10 -13.11 0.86 -7.43
CA GLY A 10 -13.45 1.13 -8.83
C GLY A 10 -14.93 1.00 -9.12
N PRO A 11 -15.41 1.55 -10.24
CA PRO A 11 -16.80 1.47 -10.62
C PRO A 11 -17.21 0.04 -10.98
N PRO A 12 -18.52 -0.26 -10.96
CA PRO A 12 -19.04 -1.53 -11.45
C PRO A 12 -18.57 -1.85 -12.86
N GLY A 13 -18.23 -3.11 -13.12
CA GLY A 13 -17.76 -3.58 -14.43
C GLY A 13 -16.30 -3.27 -14.75
N VAL A 14 -15.54 -2.65 -13.83
CA VAL A 14 -14.11 -2.35 -14.08
C VAL A 14 -13.17 -3.52 -13.81
N GLY A 15 -13.63 -4.57 -13.09
CA GLY A 15 -12.83 -5.76 -12.82
C GLY A 15 -12.06 -5.74 -11.49
N VAL A 16 -12.57 -5.03 -10.47
CA VAL A 16 -11.92 -4.94 -9.14
C VAL A 16 -11.70 -6.32 -8.52
N LYS A 17 -12.73 -7.18 -8.52
CA LYS A 17 -12.68 -8.50 -7.90
C LYS A 17 -11.68 -9.41 -8.59
N GLU A 18 -11.67 -9.39 -9.90
CA GLU A 18 -10.78 -10.20 -10.74
C GLU A 18 -9.31 -9.78 -10.53
N GLN A 19 -9.05 -8.48 -10.47
CA GLN A 19 -7.72 -7.95 -10.17
C GLN A 19 -7.28 -8.28 -8.74
N ALA A 20 -8.19 -8.19 -7.76
CA ALA A 20 -7.90 -8.57 -6.37
C ALA A 20 -7.51 -10.05 -6.27
N ASN A 21 -8.20 -10.93 -6.98
CA ASN A 21 -7.89 -12.36 -7.05
C ASN A 21 -6.51 -12.61 -7.68
N ALA A 22 -6.22 -11.98 -8.82
CA ALA A 22 -4.93 -12.11 -9.50
C ALA A 22 -3.76 -11.67 -8.61
N LEU A 23 -3.90 -10.55 -7.90
CA LEU A 23 -2.88 -10.05 -6.98
C LEU A 23 -2.74 -10.92 -5.73
N SER A 24 -3.84 -11.40 -5.17
CA SER A 24 -3.85 -12.36 -4.06
C SER A 24 -3.06 -13.62 -4.43
N SER A 25 -3.32 -14.18 -5.59
CA SER A 25 -2.60 -15.34 -6.12
C SER A 25 -1.12 -15.05 -6.37
N ARG A 26 -0.80 -13.92 -7.00
CA ARG A 26 0.58 -13.51 -7.31
C ARG A 26 1.43 -13.28 -6.07
N TRP A 27 0.85 -12.73 -5.01
CA TRP A 27 1.57 -12.40 -3.78
C TRP A 27 1.46 -13.46 -2.69
N HIS A 28 0.63 -14.48 -2.91
CA HIS A 28 0.33 -15.53 -1.93
C HIS A 28 -0.19 -14.97 -0.60
N ILE A 29 -1.08 -13.96 -0.70
CA ILE A 29 -1.74 -13.31 0.44
C ILE A 29 -3.26 -13.39 0.31
N PRO A 30 -4.03 -13.36 1.40
CA PRO A 30 -5.48 -13.46 1.33
C PRO A 30 -6.12 -12.32 0.53
N GLN A 31 -7.10 -12.68 -0.32
CA GLN A 31 -8.13 -11.76 -0.78
C GLN A 31 -9.20 -11.65 0.29
N VAL A 32 -9.55 -10.42 0.66
CA VAL A 32 -10.67 -10.11 1.54
C VAL A 32 -11.74 -9.42 0.70
N SER A 33 -12.78 -10.16 0.33
CA SER A 33 -13.90 -9.63 -0.47
C SER A 33 -15.11 -9.38 0.41
N MET A 34 -15.52 -8.12 0.57
CA MET A 34 -16.69 -7.80 1.39
C MET A 34 -17.95 -8.50 0.88
N GLY A 35 -18.16 -8.56 -0.43
CA GLY A 35 -19.28 -9.27 -1.01
C GLY A 35 -19.28 -10.77 -0.71
N GLN A 36 -18.11 -11.39 -0.63
CA GLN A 36 -18.00 -12.79 -0.23
C GLN A 36 -18.29 -12.97 1.27
N LEU A 37 -17.73 -12.12 2.13
CA LEU A 37 -17.98 -12.15 3.58
C LEU A 37 -19.47 -12.02 3.89
N ILE A 38 -20.17 -11.14 3.20
CA ILE A 38 -21.64 -10.95 3.33
C ILE A 38 -22.37 -12.24 2.94
N ARG A 39 -22.09 -12.80 1.76
CA ARG A 39 -22.72 -14.04 1.30
C ARG A 39 -22.47 -15.22 2.25
N GLU A 40 -21.24 -15.36 2.73
CA GLU A 40 -20.89 -16.41 3.69
C GLU A 40 -21.59 -16.24 5.04
N ALA A 41 -21.71 -15.00 5.54
CA ALA A 41 -22.39 -14.73 6.80
C ALA A 41 -23.89 -15.07 6.71
N ILE A 42 -24.54 -14.76 5.60
CA ILE A 42 -25.95 -15.11 5.33
C ILE A 42 -26.08 -16.63 5.17
N ALA A 43 -25.28 -17.26 4.34
CA ALA A 43 -25.34 -18.71 4.10
C ALA A 43 -25.12 -19.55 5.38
N LYS A 44 -24.27 -19.07 6.29
CA LYS A 44 -24.04 -19.70 7.61
C LYS A 44 -25.10 -19.34 8.64
N GLN A 45 -26.09 -18.51 8.30
CA GLN A 45 -27.12 -18.00 9.22
C GLN A 45 -26.52 -17.46 10.53
N SER A 46 -25.35 -16.81 10.44
CA SER A 46 -24.73 -16.19 11.60
C SER A 46 -25.56 -15.02 12.11
N ALA A 47 -25.44 -14.66 13.40
CA ALA A 47 -26.20 -13.52 13.95
C ALA A 47 -26.05 -12.26 13.10
N ILE A 48 -24.84 -11.92 12.67
CA ILE A 48 -24.60 -10.80 11.77
C ILE A 48 -25.16 -11.03 10.36
N GLY A 49 -25.15 -12.29 9.87
CA GLY A 49 -25.71 -12.66 8.57
C GLY A 49 -27.22 -12.43 8.51
N LEU A 50 -27.93 -12.78 9.57
CA LEU A 50 -29.36 -12.53 9.70
C LEU A 50 -29.70 -11.02 9.76
N GLU A 51 -28.88 -10.22 10.47
CA GLU A 51 -29.06 -8.77 10.53
C GLU A 51 -28.87 -8.09 9.17
N ILE A 52 -27.91 -8.54 8.35
CA ILE A 52 -27.59 -7.91 7.07
C ILE A 52 -28.46 -8.42 5.91
N GLN A 53 -29.12 -9.57 6.08
CA GLN A 53 -29.87 -10.22 5.00
C GLN A 53 -30.94 -9.31 4.39
N SER A 54 -31.71 -8.61 5.23
CA SER A 54 -32.78 -7.69 4.78
C SER A 54 -32.26 -6.56 3.90
N TYR A 55 -31.09 -6.00 4.21
CA TYR A 55 -30.47 -4.94 3.40
C TYR A 55 -30.02 -5.48 2.02
N VAL A 56 -29.45 -6.68 2.00
CA VAL A 56 -29.01 -7.33 0.75
C VAL A 56 -30.21 -7.66 -0.14
N GLU A 57 -31.31 -8.20 0.43
CA GLU A 57 -32.53 -8.50 -0.30
C GLU A 57 -33.23 -7.25 -0.85
N ALA A 58 -33.14 -6.13 -0.11
CA ALA A 58 -33.63 -4.83 -0.57
C ALA A 58 -32.72 -4.13 -1.59
N GLY A 59 -31.52 -4.67 -1.86
CA GLY A 59 -30.52 -4.03 -2.72
C GLY A 59 -29.88 -2.79 -2.10
N GLU A 60 -29.98 -2.65 -0.78
CA GLU A 60 -29.42 -1.54 -0.02
C GLU A 60 -27.99 -1.82 0.44
N LEU A 61 -27.26 -0.75 0.78
CA LEU A 61 -25.94 -0.89 1.41
C LEU A 61 -26.11 -1.41 2.84
N VAL A 62 -25.29 -2.40 3.19
CA VAL A 62 -25.17 -2.86 4.59
C VAL A 62 -24.71 -1.69 5.46
N PRO A 63 -25.34 -1.42 6.61
CA PRO A 63 -24.95 -0.35 7.51
C PRO A 63 -23.47 -0.40 7.88
N ASP A 64 -22.82 0.78 7.95
CA ASP A 64 -21.37 0.90 8.16
C ASP A 64 -20.86 0.12 9.38
N ALA A 65 -21.61 0.15 10.48
CA ALA A 65 -21.25 -0.56 11.70
C ALA A 65 -21.22 -2.09 11.52
N LEU A 66 -22.20 -2.64 10.78
CA LEU A 66 -22.28 -4.08 10.50
C LEU A 66 -21.21 -4.51 9.51
N ALA A 67 -20.98 -3.72 8.47
CA ALA A 67 -19.91 -3.96 7.51
C ALA A 67 -18.52 -3.95 8.18
N MET A 68 -18.25 -2.98 9.05
CA MET A 68 -17.01 -2.91 9.85
C MET A 68 -16.88 -4.10 10.81
N LYS A 69 -17.95 -4.50 11.48
CA LYS A 69 -17.94 -5.67 12.38
C LYS A 69 -17.57 -6.96 11.64
N LEU A 70 -18.15 -7.13 10.44
CA LEU A 70 -17.87 -8.30 9.59
C LEU A 70 -16.42 -8.30 9.11
N LEU A 71 -15.90 -7.15 8.67
CA LEU A 71 -14.53 -6.99 8.20
C LEU A 71 -13.52 -7.26 9.32
N ARG A 72 -13.71 -6.66 10.51
CA ARG A 72 -12.82 -6.86 11.66
C ARG A 72 -12.69 -8.31 12.03
N LYS A 73 -13.81 -9.05 12.08
CA LYS A 73 -13.80 -10.50 12.35
C LYS A 73 -12.93 -11.28 11.34
N ARG A 74 -12.90 -10.87 10.07
CA ARG A 74 -12.02 -11.48 9.05
C ARG A 74 -10.56 -11.06 9.24
N PHE A 75 -10.33 -9.82 9.58
CA PHE A 75 -8.99 -9.27 9.77
C PHE A 75 -8.28 -9.77 11.04
N GLU A 76 -9.02 -10.25 12.04
CA GLU A 76 -8.47 -10.92 13.23
C GLU A 76 -7.94 -12.33 12.94
N GLN A 77 -8.15 -12.88 11.75
CA GLN A 77 -7.61 -14.17 11.39
C GLN A 77 -6.10 -14.10 11.13
N PRO A 78 -5.31 -15.10 11.57
CA PRO A 78 -3.85 -15.08 11.49
C PRO A 78 -3.30 -14.89 10.08
N ASP A 79 -3.95 -15.45 9.05
CA ASP A 79 -3.52 -15.32 7.66
C ASP A 79 -3.50 -13.87 7.19
N VAL A 80 -4.54 -13.09 7.54
CA VAL A 80 -4.64 -11.66 7.20
C VAL A 80 -3.67 -10.83 8.02
N MET A 81 -3.59 -11.12 9.33
CA MET A 81 -2.75 -10.38 10.27
C MET A 81 -1.25 -10.50 9.95
N ILE A 82 -0.80 -11.65 9.42
CA ILE A 82 0.64 -11.95 9.25
C ILE A 82 1.09 -11.76 7.79
N GLN A 83 0.25 -12.09 6.83
CA GLN A 83 0.65 -12.11 5.41
C GLN A 83 0.37 -10.81 4.67
N GLY A 84 -0.50 -9.96 5.19
CA GLY A 84 -1.10 -8.86 4.46
C GLY A 84 -2.36 -9.28 3.70
N TRP A 85 -2.90 -8.42 2.84
CA TRP A 85 -4.18 -8.68 2.19
C TRP A 85 -4.44 -7.77 0.98
N VAL A 86 -5.35 -8.22 0.13
CA VAL A 86 -6.00 -7.40 -0.91
C VAL A 86 -7.49 -7.33 -0.57
N LEU A 87 -8.00 -6.13 -0.35
CA LEU A 87 -9.39 -5.85 0.03
C LEU A 87 -10.17 -5.33 -1.17
N ASP A 88 -11.32 -5.94 -1.46
CA ASP A 88 -12.27 -5.48 -2.46
C ASP A 88 -13.69 -5.33 -1.91
N GLY A 89 -14.46 -4.44 -2.53
CA GLY A 89 -15.85 -4.16 -2.16
C GLY A 89 -16.02 -3.38 -0.85
N PHE A 90 -14.93 -2.92 -0.25
CA PHE A 90 -14.90 -2.08 0.95
C PHE A 90 -13.63 -1.20 0.93
N PRO A 91 -13.66 0.05 1.45
CA PRO A 91 -14.84 0.77 1.95
C PRO A 91 -15.72 1.29 0.81
N ARG A 92 -17.00 1.55 1.12
CA ARG A 92 -17.97 2.15 0.20
C ARG A 92 -18.42 3.55 0.62
N THR A 93 -18.18 3.91 1.88
CA THR A 93 -18.52 5.21 2.44
C THR A 93 -17.29 5.86 3.08
N LEU A 94 -17.33 7.17 3.25
CA LEU A 94 -16.28 7.91 3.97
C LEU A 94 -16.15 7.43 5.41
N VAL A 95 -17.26 7.14 6.08
CA VAL A 95 -17.28 6.63 7.46
C VAL A 95 -16.56 5.28 7.57
N GLN A 96 -16.79 4.39 6.60
CA GLN A 96 -16.09 3.11 6.54
C GLN A 96 -14.58 3.29 6.34
N ALA A 97 -14.16 4.23 5.49
CA ALA A 97 -12.74 4.49 5.23
C ALA A 97 -12.02 5.02 6.46
N GLN A 98 -12.62 6.00 7.14
CA GLN A 98 -12.10 6.56 8.38
C GLN A 98 -12.01 5.50 9.46
N GLY A 99 -13.09 4.74 9.67
CA GLY A 99 -13.13 3.67 10.67
C GLY A 99 -12.13 2.54 10.41
N LEU A 100 -11.87 2.21 9.12
CA LEU A 100 -10.83 1.23 8.76
C LEU A 100 -9.43 1.74 9.09
N ASN A 101 -9.10 2.96 8.69
CA ASN A 101 -7.79 3.55 8.96
C ASN A 101 -7.52 3.68 10.47
N GLU A 102 -8.50 4.17 11.23
CA GLU A 102 -8.39 4.26 12.70
C GLU A 102 -8.17 2.89 13.35
N TRP A 103 -8.90 1.88 12.86
CA TRP A 103 -8.76 0.54 13.41
C TRP A 103 -7.40 -0.09 13.08
N LEU A 104 -6.92 0.04 11.83
CA LEU A 104 -5.60 -0.44 11.43
C LEU A 104 -4.50 0.19 12.30
N LEU A 105 -4.56 1.49 12.54
CA LEU A 105 -3.61 2.19 13.42
C LEU A 105 -3.66 1.65 14.86
N LYS A 106 -4.87 1.42 15.42
CA LYS A 106 -5.03 0.89 16.78
C LYS A 106 -4.42 -0.50 16.95
N VAL A 107 -4.46 -1.34 15.92
CA VAL A 107 -3.88 -2.70 15.97
C VAL A 107 -2.42 -2.73 15.51
N GLY A 108 -1.78 -1.58 15.33
CA GLY A 108 -0.37 -1.47 14.93
C GLY A 108 -0.10 -1.90 13.48
N GLN A 109 -1.12 -1.94 12.64
CA GLN A 109 -0.96 -2.27 11.23
C GLN A 109 -0.52 -1.04 10.43
N PRO A 110 0.31 -1.21 9.39
CA PRO A 110 0.68 -0.12 8.50
C PRO A 110 -0.54 0.42 7.76
N VAL A 111 -0.41 1.64 7.27
CA VAL A 111 -1.44 2.28 6.44
C VAL A 111 -1.52 1.57 5.08
N ALA A 112 -2.73 1.19 4.68
CA ALA A 112 -2.96 0.50 3.42
C ALA A 112 -2.74 1.42 2.21
N LYS A 113 -2.20 0.90 1.11
CA LYS A 113 -2.27 1.57 -0.20
C LYS A 113 -3.65 1.40 -0.79
N VAL A 114 -4.13 2.43 -1.47
CA VAL A 114 -5.44 2.44 -2.13
C VAL A 114 -5.25 2.63 -3.63
N ALA A 115 -5.74 1.70 -4.43
CA ALA A 115 -5.75 1.84 -5.88
C ALA A 115 -7.17 1.99 -6.40
N TYR A 116 -7.41 3.05 -7.16
CA TYR A 116 -8.68 3.28 -7.85
C TYR A 116 -8.54 2.95 -9.33
N LEU A 117 -9.27 1.92 -9.77
CA LEU A 117 -9.35 1.52 -11.17
C LEU A 117 -10.26 2.49 -11.92
N LYS A 118 -9.68 3.30 -12.80
CA LYS A 118 -10.41 4.31 -13.58
C LYS A 118 -10.43 3.95 -15.06
N THR A 119 -11.60 3.99 -15.67
CA THR A 119 -11.77 3.84 -17.12
C THR A 119 -12.87 4.75 -17.65
N MET A 120 -13.01 4.80 -18.97
CA MET A 120 -14.07 5.58 -19.62
C MET A 120 -15.44 4.96 -19.37
N THR A 121 -16.45 5.79 -19.10
CA THR A 121 -17.83 5.35 -18.87
C THR A 121 -18.38 4.51 -20.02
N GLY A 122 -18.02 4.83 -21.27
CA GLY A 122 -18.44 4.05 -22.44
C GLY A 122 -17.98 2.59 -22.40
N LEU A 123 -16.73 2.32 -21.95
CA LEU A 123 -16.21 0.96 -21.80
C LEU A 123 -16.98 0.20 -20.70
N LEU A 124 -17.34 0.87 -19.60
CA LEU A 124 -18.11 0.26 -18.52
C LEU A 124 -19.52 -0.09 -19.00
N ILE A 125 -20.16 0.80 -19.73
CA ILE A 125 -21.50 0.55 -20.31
C ILE A 125 -21.43 -0.68 -21.23
N ASN A 126 -20.46 -0.74 -22.15
CA ASN A 126 -20.31 -1.88 -23.04
C ASN A 126 -20.09 -3.19 -22.28
N ARG A 127 -19.22 -3.20 -21.25
CA ARG A 127 -18.97 -4.39 -20.43
C ARG A 127 -20.24 -4.83 -19.67
N LEU A 128 -20.95 -3.89 -19.05
CA LEU A 128 -22.14 -4.18 -18.25
C LEU A 128 -23.35 -4.58 -19.11
N SER A 129 -23.51 -3.99 -20.29
CA SER A 129 -24.60 -4.37 -21.21
C SER A 129 -24.38 -5.71 -21.90
N SER A 130 -23.11 -6.20 -21.93
CA SER A 130 -22.76 -7.52 -22.51
C SER A 130 -22.91 -8.67 -21.50
N THR A 131 -23.29 -8.40 -20.25
CA THR A 131 -23.56 -9.43 -19.23
C THR A 131 -24.93 -10.09 -19.47
N GLU A 132 -25.09 -11.33 -18.99
CA GLU A 132 -26.35 -12.11 -19.17
C GLU A 132 -27.60 -11.41 -18.65
N ASN A 133 -27.47 -10.49 -17.69
CA ASN A 133 -28.61 -9.76 -17.09
C ASN A 133 -29.17 -8.62 -17.93
N HIS A 134 -28.57 -8.30 -19.07
CA HIS A 134 -29.05 -7.31 -20.07
C HIS A 134 -29.73 -6.04 -19.48
N GLU A 135 -29.09 -5.44 -18.46
CA GLU A 135 -29.62 -4.19 -17.88
C GLU A 135 -29.72 -3.08 -18.95
N PRO A 136 -30.82 -2.32 -18.98
CA PRO A 136 -30.96 -1.23 -19.92
C PRO A 136 -29.88 -0.16 -19.77
N ILE A 137 -29.30 0.31 -20.88
CA ILE A 137 -28.25 1.33 -20.86
C ILE A 137 -28.57 2.55 -19.98
N PRO A 138 -29.82 3.09 -19.96
CA PRO A 138 -30.16 4.18 -19.04
C PRO A 138 -30.06 3.82 -17.56
N ALA A 139 -30.33 2.56 -17.19
CA ALA A 139 -30.20 2.09 -15.81
C ALA A 139 -28.72 1.97 -15.44
N ILE A 140 -27.89 1.40 -16.33
CA ILE A 140 -26.42 1.34 -16.15
C ILE A 140 -25.82 2.74 -15.98
N ARG A 141 -26.22 3.71 -16.80
CA ARG A 141 -25.76 5.11 -16.68
C ARG A 141 -26.08 5.71 -15.33
N ARG A 142 -27.34 5.55 -14.85
CA ARG A 142 -27.74 6.04 -13.52
C ARG A 142 -26.95 5.37 -12.41
N TRP A 143 -26.74 4.07 -12.51
CA TRP A 143 -25.95 3.32 -11.52
C TRP A 143 -24.51 3.80 -11.46
N LEU A 144 -23.83 3.99 -12.61
CA LEU A 144 -22.47 4.52 -12.67
C LEU A 144 -22.37 5.96 -12.15
N ALA A 145 -23.35 6.82 -12.46
CA ALA A 145 -23.39 8.19 -11.95
C ALA A 145 -23.54 8.21 -10.43
N ARG A 146 -24.50 7.45 -9.87
CA ARG A 146 -24.65 7.31 -8.42
C ARG A 146 -23.38 6.80 -7.77
N HIS A 147 -22.77 5.75 -8.31
CA HIS A 147 -21.50 5.20 -7.80
C HIS A 147 -20.40 6.28 -7.76
N GLN A 148 -20.29 7.09 -8.80
CA GLN A 148 -19.31 8.16 -8.87
C GLN A 148 -19.56 9.22 -7.79
N GLU A 149 -20.80 9.64 -7.58
CA GLU A 149 -21.18 10.61 -6.55
C GLU A 149 -20.89 10.08 -5.14
N GLU A 150 -21.29 8.84 -4.86
CA GLU A 150 -21.07 8.18 -3.56
C GLU A 150 -19.58 7.94 -3.26
N THR A 151 -18.78 7.66 -4.30
CA THR A 151 -17.36 7.34 -4.15
C THR A 151 -16.46 8.59 -4.10
N ALA A 152 -16.92 9.73 -4.64
CA ALA A 152 -16.10 10.94 -4.71
C ALA A 152 -15.55 11.42 -3.34
N PRO A 153 -16.34 11.49 -2.24
CA PRO A 153 -15.83 11.88 -0.92
C PRO A 153 -14.79 10.90 -0.37
N LEU A 154 -14.98 9.61 -0.64
CA LEU A 154 -14.06 8.55 -0.26
C LEU A 154 -12.71 8.67 -0.96
N LEU A 155 -12.71 8.92 -2.28
CA LEU A 155 -11.49 9.11 -3.06
C LEU A 155 -10.75 10.38 -2.64
N GLU A 156 -11.48 11.45 -2.32
CA GLU A 156 -10.88 12.69 -1.83
C GLU A 156 -10.21 12.50 -0.48
N TYR A 157 -10.85 11.79 0.44
CA TYR A 157 -10.25 11.42 1.73
C TYR A 157 -8.91 10.68 1.55
N TYR A 158 -8.87 9.63 0.72
CA TYR A 158 -7.63 8.88 0.49
C TYR A 158 -6.57 9.68 -0.28
N ARG A 159 -6.98 10.65 -1.11
CA ARG A 159 -6.05 11.55 -1.78
C ARG A 159 -5.37 12.48 -0.77
N GLN A 160 -6.13 13.08 0.15
CA GLN A 160 -5.60 13.94 1.22
C GLN A 160 -4.68 13.18 2.18
N GLN A 161 -4.90 11.87 2.35
CA GLN A 161 -4.02 11.00 3.13
C GLN A 161 -2.79 10.48 2.34
N GLU A 162 -2.59 10.92 1.09
CA GLU A 162 -1.52 10.44 0.21
C GLU A 162 -1.51 8.91 -0.01
N GLN A 163 -2.66 8.25 0.20
CA GLN A 163 -2.82 6.80 0.06
C GLN A 163 -3.29 6.37 -1.33
N LEU A 164 -3.90 7.29 -2.11
CA LEU A 164 -4.61 6.98 -3.35
C LEU A 164 -3.70 7.00 -4.57
N THR A 165 -3.70 5.92 -5.32
CA THR A 165 -3.15 5.86 -6.69
C THR A 165 -4.26 5.52 -7.68
N THR A 166 -4.36 6.30 -8.77
CA THR A 166 -5.30 5.99 -9.84
C THR A 166 -4.60 5.14 -10.92
N VAL A 167 -5.21 4.02 -11.26
CA VAL A 167 -4.70 3.07 -12.27
C VAL A 167 -5.63 3.08 -13.48
N ASN A 168 -5.06 3.20 -14.68
CA ASN A 168 -5.82 3.15 -15.92
C ASN A 168 -6.34 1.73 -16.22
N ALA A 169 -7.64 1.55 -16.07
CA ALA A 169 -8.32 0.27 -16.31
C ALA A 169 -8.88 0.12 -17.75
N SER A 170 -8.42 0.95 -18.69
CA SER A 170 -8.66 0.75 -20.13
C SER A 170 -7.63 -0.19 -20.77
N LEU A 171 -6.57 -0.53 -20.04
CA LEU A 171 -5.51 -1.46 -20.45
C LEU A 171 -5.99 -2.91 -20.40
N SER A 172 -5.18 -3.85 -20.86
CA SER A 172 -5.44 -5.28 -20.73
C SER A 172 -5.41 -5.71 -19.25
N PHE A 173 -6.03 -6.84 -18.96
CA PHE A 173 -6.04 -7.40 -17.59
C PHE A 173 -4.64 -7.57 -17.01
N ALA A 174 -3.70 -8.09 -17.81
CA ALA A 174 -2.31 -8.32 -17.40
C ALA A 174 -1.55 -7.01 -17.11
N GLU A 175 -1.74 -5.98 -17.97
CA GLU A 175 -1.12 -4.66 -17.76
C GLU A 175 -1.66 -3.98 -16.50
N ILE A 176 -2.96 -4.07 -16.23
CA ILE A 176 -3.55 -3.55 -14.99
C ILE A 176 -2.99 -4.29 -13.78
N THR A 177 -2.91 -5.63 -13.83
CA THR A 177 -2.32 -6.44 -12.75
C THR A 177 -0.87 -6.04 -12.49
N GLN A 178 -0.10 -5.80 -13.56
CA GLN A 178 1.30 -5.38 -13.47
C GLN A 178 1.41 -3.98 -12.84
N ALA A 179 0.62 -3.01 -13.31
CA ALA A 179 0.61 -1.65 -12.76
C ALA A 179 0.23 -1.63 -11.27
N LEU A 180 -0.73 -2.46 -10.86
CA LEU A 180 -1.09 -2.62 -9.45
C LEU A 180 0.03 -3.28 -8.63
N ALA A 181 0.73 -4.26 -9.20
CA ALA A 181 1.86 -4.91 -8.53
C ALA A 181 3.04 -3.94 -8.33
N GLU A 182 3.25 -3.03 -9.26
CA GLU A 182 4.28 -1.99 -9.20
C GLU A 182 4.07 -0.97 -8.07
N LEU A 183 2.86 -0.84 -7.53
CA LEU A 183 2.61 -0.04 -6.32
C LEU A 183 3.43 -0.53 -5.12
N PHE A 184 3.77 -1.82 -5.09
CA PHE A 184 4.57 -2.46 -4.04
C PHE A 184 5.97 -2.86 -4.54
N ALA A 185 6.27 -2.64 -5.80
CA ALA A 185 7.63 -2.77 -6.27
C ALA A 185 8.46 -1.68 -5.60
N GLU A 186 9.64 -2.05 -5.14
CA GLU A 186 10.67 -1.04 -4.89
C GLU A 186 10.91 -0.36 -6.23
N ALA A 187 10.89 0.97 -6.24
CA ALA A 187 11.24 1.69 -7.45
C ALA A 187 12.56 1.11 -7.96
N ALA A 188 12.60 0.66 -9.21
CA ALA A 188 13.78 0.03 -9.77
C ALA A 188 14.99 0.94 -9.50
N GLY A 189 15.97 0.45 -8.71
CA GLY A 189 17.08 1.25 -8.21
C GLY A 189 16.81 2.08 -6.95
N ALA A 190 15.65 1.93 -6.27
CA ALA A 190 15.48 2.53 -4.95
C ALA A 190 16.33 1.82 -3.89
N ALA A 191 16.76 2.56 -2.86
CA ALA A 191 17.49 2.02 -1.74
C ALA A 191 16.69 0.93 -1.02
N ARG A 192 17.26 -0.29 -0.90
CA ARG A 192 16.66 -1.43 -0.22
C ARG A 192 16.83 -1.29 1.30
N PHE A 193 15.99 -2.01 2.06
CA PHE A 193 16.14 -2.08 3.50
C PHE A 193 17.11 -3.18 3.91
N ILE A 194 17.98 -2.85 4.84
CA ILE A 194 18.79 -3.79 5.62
C ILE A 194 17.85 -4.46 6.63
N GLN A 195 17.85 -5.79 6.64
CA GLN A 195 16.90 -6.56 7.46
C GLN A 195 17.28 -6.51 8.95
N ASP A 196 18.56 -6.75 9.23
CA ASP A 196 19.10 -6.85 10.58
C ASP A 196 20.57 -6.40 10.64
N GLU A 197 21.12 -6.39 11.86
CA GLU A 197 22.50 -6.01 12.11
C GLU A 197 23.52 -7.01 11.50
N SER A 198 23.15 -8.27 11.29
CA SER A 198 24.00 -9.26 10.65
C SER A 198 24.20 -8.93 9.17
N GLU A 199 23.12 -8.55 8.48
CA GLU A 199 23.17 -8.08 7.08
C GLU A 199 24.01 -6.79 6.99
N LEU A 200 23.82 -5.83 7.91
CA LEU A 200 24.63 -4.61 7.96
C LEU A 200 26.12 -4.95 8.09
N ASN A 201 26.49 -5.85 9.00
CA ASN A 201 27.86 -6.28 9.20
C ASN A 201 28.46 -6.97 7.96
N SER A 202 27.65 -7.73 7.24
CA SER A 202 28.07 -8.38 6.00
C SER A 202 28.31 -7.35 4.89
N LEU A 203 27.42 -6.37 4.75
CA LEU A 203 27.55 -5.28 3.79
C LEU A 203 28.80 -4.41 4.09
N LEU A 204 29.04 -4.07 5.35
CA LEU A 204 30.23 -3.31 5.76
C LEU A 204 31.55 -4.00 5.41
N LYS A 205 31.57 -5.34 5.36
CA LYS A 205 32.74 -6.13 4.98
C LYS A 205 32.91 -6.30 3.47
N GLN A 206 31.78 -6.30 2.72
CA GLN A 206 31.79 -6.66 1.31
C GLN A 206 31.81 -5.43 0.40
N GLU A 207 31.15 -4.35 0.83
CA GLU A 207 30.96 -3.17 0.00
C GLU A 207 32.11 -2.17 0.21
N PRO A 208 32.81 -1.79 -0.85
CA PRO A 208 33.86 -0.78 -0.75
C PRO A 208 33.28 0.60 -0.35
N LEU A 209 32.05 0.89 -0.73
CA LEU A 209 31.33 2.09 -0.37
C LEU A 209 29.85 1.77 -0.14
N LEU A 210 29.36 2.08 1.07
CA LEU A 210 27.99 1.84 1.48
C LEU A 210 27.40 3.14 2.06
N VAL A 211 26.20 3.49 1.62
CA VAL A 211 25.41 4.60 2.19
C VAL A 211 24.18 4.01 2.88
N VAL A 212 23.94 4.40 4.13
CA VAL A 212 22.83 3.89 4.93
C VAL A 212 21.97 5.03 5.45
N ASP A 213 20.73 5.12 4.96
CA ASP A 213 19.71 6.03 5.47
C ASP A 213 19.02 5.40 6.68
N CYS A 214 19.08 6.09 7.80
CA CYS A 214 18.51 5.66 9.06
C CYS A 214 17.09 6.19 9.22
N MET A 215 16.14 5.29 9.38
CA MET A 215 14.71 5.58 9.47
C MET A 215 14.09 5.05 10.76
N ALA A 216 12.92 5.59 11.12
CA ALA A 216 12.04 5.04 12.14
C ALA A 216 10.58 5.41 11.80
N SER A 217 9.62 4.61 12.23
CA SER A 217 8.20 4.81 11.92
C SER A 217 7.64 6.15 12.45
N TRP A 218 8.14 6.59 13.59
CA TRP A 218 7.77 7.85 14.26
C TRP A 218 8.47 9.10 13.68
N CYS A 219 9.44 8.93 12.78
CA CYS A 219 10.25 10.01 12.22
C CYS A 219 9.59 10.64 10.98
N GLY A 220 8.75 11.65 11.16
CA GLY A 220 8.11 12.38 10.05
C GLY A 220 9.11 13.01 9.07
N SER A 221 10.22 13.57 9.56
CA SER A 221 11.27 14.17 8.73
C SER A 221 12.08 13.14 7.92
N CYS A 222 12.16 11.89 8.34
CA CYS A 222 12.78 10.82 7.56
C CYS A 222 12.01 10.56 6.25
N LYS A 223 10.68 10.69 6.28
CA LYS A 223 9.84 10.56 5.08
C LYS A 223 10.17 11.61 4.01
N LEU A 224 10.61 12.79 4.42
CA LEU A 224 10.99 13.88 3.48
C LEU A 224 12.27 13.57 2.70
N ILE A 225 13.21 12.84 3.30
CA ILE A 225 14.48 12.52 2.63
C ILE A 225 14.42 11.20 1.85
N THR A 226 13.46 10.32 2.14
CA THR A 226 13.31 9.02 1.45
C THR A 226 13.35 9.12 -0.07
N PRO A 227 12.62 10.05 -0.74
CA PRO A 227 12.70 10.20 -2.20
C PRO A 227 14.08 10.61 -2.69
N LEU A 228 14.80 11.41 -1.91
CA LEU A 228 16.15 11.88 -2.24
C LEU A 228 17.17 10.74 -2.15
N ILE A 229 17.04 9.88 -1.14
CA ILE A 229 17.86 8.68 -0.97
C ILE A 229 17.58 7.65 -2.06
N ASP A 230 16.31 7.48 -2.44
CA ASP A 230 15.94 6.63 -3.57
C ASP A 230 16.48 7.16 -4.90
N GLN A 231 16.51 8.48 -5.07
CA GLN A 231 17.16 9.13 -6.22
C GLN A 231 18.69 8.90 -6.20
N LEU A 232 19.33 9.02 -5.03
CA LEU A 232 20.76 8.76 -4.85
C LEU A 232 21.10 7.31 -5.24
N ALA A 233 20.31 6.34 -4.74
CA ALA A 233 20.47 4.93 -5.07
C ALA A 233 20.37 4.68 -6.59
N LYS A 234 19.39 5.31 -7.27
CA LYS A 234 19.24 5.20 -8.73
C LYS A 234 20.42 5.80 -9.49
N THR A 235 20.87 6.98 -9.06
CA THR A 235 21.93 7.72 -9.75
C THR A 235 23.28 6.99 -9.67
N TYR A 236 23.56 6.33 -8.55
CA TYR A 236 24.85 5.70 -8.26
C TYR A 236 24.80 4.17 -8.22
N LYS A 237 23.72 3.53 -8.72
CA LYS A 237 23.41 2.09 -8.59
C LYS A 237 24.56 1.14 -8.99
N ASP A 238 25.39 1.54 -9.97
CA ASP A 238 26.49 0.71 -10.50
C ASP A 238 27.83 1.00 -9.80
N ARG A 239 27.86 1.92 -8.84
CA ARG A 239 29.08 2.40 -8.17
C ARG A 239 29.01 2.30 -6.66
N VAL A 240 27.83 2.42 -6.08
CA VAL A 240 27.62 2.51 -4.64
C VAL A 240 26.35 1.79 -4.23
N ASN A 241 26.45 1.02 -3.16
CA ASN A 241 25.28 0.43 -2.54
C ASN A 241 24.64 1.43 -1.56
N VAL A 242 23.43 1.91 -1.89
CA VAL A 242 22.64 2.82 -1.05
C VAL A 242 21.49 2.04 -0.44
N MET A 243 21.45 1.98 0.87
CA MET A 243 20.50 1.17 1.64
C MET A 243 19.76 2.01 2.67
N LYS A 244 18.69 1.45 3.21
CA LYS A 244 17.92 2.00 4.34
C LYS A 244 17.98 1.04 5.51
N ILE A 245 17.92 1.55 6.73
CA ILE A 245 17.83 0.72 7.94
C ILE A 245 16.74 1.28 8.86
N ASP A 246 15.88 0.38 9.36
CA ASP A 246 14.81 0.74 10.29
C ASP A 246 15.28 0.55 11.74
N PHE A 247 15.28 1.63 12.51
CA PHE A 247 15.70 1.63 13.91
C PHE A 247 14.65 1.06 14.88
N ASP A 248 13.40 0.96 14.47
CA ASP A 248 12.38 0.30 15.28
C ASP A 248 12.68 -1.20 15.44
N VAL A 249 13.31 -1.79 14.40
CA VAL A 249 13.78 -3.17 14.37
C VAL A 249 15.25 -3.28 14.83
N ASN A 250 16.10 -2.36 14.39
CA ASN A 250 17.56 -2.39 14.58
C ASN A 250 18.01 -1.43 15.69
N LYS A 251 17.51 -1.62 16.92
CA LYS A 251 17.66 -0.70 18.08
C LYS A 251 19.10 -0.44 18.54
N GLN A 252 20.06 -1.31 18.21
CA GLN A 252 21.46 -1.17 18.62
C GLN A 252 22.27 -0.28 17.68
N VAL A 253 21.84 -0.12 16.43
CA VAL A 253 22.58 0.61 15.39
C VAL A 253 22.80 2.10 15.75
N PRO A 254 21.78 2.85 16.23
CA PRO A 254 21.99 4.24 16.63
C PRO A 254 23.07 4.40 17.69
N LYS A 255 23.06 3.54 18.70
CA LYS A 255 24.04 3.54 19.79
C LYS A 255 25.44 3.18 19.31
N ARG A 256 25.56 2.16 18.45
CA ARG A 256 26.82 1.69 17.89
C ARG A 256 27.56 2.76 17.10
N PHE A 257 26.84 3.56 16.32
CA PHE A 257 27.41 4.62 15.47
C PHE A 257 27.29 6.02 16.06
N GLY A 258 26.87 6.14 17.33
CA GLY A 258 26.82 7.42 18.04
C GLY A 258 25.85 8.44 17.46
N LEU A 259 24.73 7.97 16.86
CA LEU A 259 23.75 8.84 16.21
C LEU A 259 22.97 9.64 17.26
N LYS A 260 22.95 10.97 17.10
CA LYS A 260 22.33 11.91 18.05
C LYS A 260 20.97 12.45 17.62
N GLY A 261 20.52 12.12 16.40
CA GLY A 261 19.25 12.63 15.86
C GLY A 261 18.88 12.00 14.53
N MET A 262 17.62 12.19 14.13
CA MET A 262 17.00 11.68 12.92
C MET A 262 16.42 12.82 12.07
N PRO A 263 16.39 12.72 10.73
CA PRO A 263 17.02 11.67 9.93
C PRO A 263 18.54 11.71 9.97
N ALA A 264 19.18 10.58 9.73
CA ALA A 264 20.63 10.47 9.64
C ALA A 264 21.02 9.58 8.46
N VAL A 265 21.97 10.04 7.65
CA VAL A 265 22.53 9.26 6.54
C VAL A 265 24.01 9.04 6.81
N MET A 266 24.39 7.77 6.94
CA MET A 266 25.76 7.33 7.20
C MET A 266 26.45 6.94 5.91
N PHE A 267 27.72 7.33 5.76
CA PHE A 267 28.58 6.99 4.64
C PHE A 267 29.73 6.15 5.15
N PHE A 268 29.89 4.96 4.60
CA PHE A 268 30.95 4.01 4.97
C PHE A 268 31.88 3.77 3.78
N LYS A 269 33.20 3.82 4.01
CA LYS A 269 34.25 3.45 3.05
C LYS A 269 35.06 2.32 3.63
N SER A 270 35.16 1.18 2.93
CA SER A 270 35.87 -0.02 3.39
C SER A 270 35.46 -0.50 4.80
N GLY A 271 34.19 -0.38 5.12
CA GLY A 271 33.60 -0.79 6.40
C GLY A 271 33.71 0.23 7.54
N GLU A 272 34.42 1.33 7.36
CA GLU A 272 34.55 2.41 8.34
C GLU A 272 33.57 3.55 8.09
N LEU A 273 32.97 4.08 9.15
CA LEU A 273 32.07 5.25 9.08
C LEU A 273 32.94 6.51 8.83
N VAL A 274 32.82 7.10 7.64
CA VAL A 274 33.62 8.28 7.25
C VAL A 274 32.85 9.59 7.38
N GLU A 275 31.54 9.57 7.18
CA GLU A 275 30.70 10.79 7.31
C GLU A 275 29.29 10.44 7.76
N THR A 276 28.65 11.35 8.50
CA THR A 276 27.21 11.27 8.86
C THR A 276 26.55 12.62 8.65
N LEU A 277 25.53 12.65 7.80
CA LEU A 277 24.68 13.82 7.61
C LEU A 277 23.40 13.68 8.44
N THR A 278 23.16 14.59 9.38
CA THR A 278 21.98 14.61 10.22
C THR A 278 21.03 15.74 9.84
N GLY A 279 19.73 15.50 10.03
CA GLY A 279 18.65 16.41 9.66
C GLY A 279 18.33 16.37 8.16
N VAL A 280 17.25 17.07 7.80
CA VAL A 280 16.82 17.18 6.40
C VAL A 280 17.80 18.03 5.62
N LYS A 281 18.39 17.50 4.57
CA LYS A 281 19.32 18.17 3.67
C LYS A 281 18.82 18.11 2.23
N PRO A 282 19.19 19.07 1.37
CA PRO A 282 18.90 18.96 -0.05
C PRO A 282 19.70 17.84 -0.70
N TYR A 283 19.21 17.33 -1.84
CA TYR A 283 19.86 16.22 -2.58
C TYR A 283 21.35 16.44 -2.84
N GLN A 284 21.72 17.68 -3.18
CA GLN A 284 23.11 18.05 -3.47
C GLN A 284 24.06 17.79 -2.29
N ALA A 285 23.58 17.89 -1.05
CA ALA A 285 24.40 17.59 0.13
C ALA A 285 24.76 16.10 0.21
N TYR A 286 23.79 15.21 -0.06
CA TYR A 286 24.01 13.76 -0.09
C TYR A 286 24.91 13.36 -1.26
N SER A 287 24.67 13.92 -2.45
CA SER A 287 25.48 13.68 -3.63
C SER A 287 26.93 14.15 -3.46
N ALA A 288 27.15 15.32 -2.84
CA ALA A 288 28.48 15.87 -2.57
C ALA A 288 29.24 15.03 -1.52
N ALA A 289 28.56 14.58 -0.44
CA ALA A 289 29.14 13.68 0.54
C ALA A 289 29.61 12.37 -0.12
N LEU A 290 28.75 11.80 -0.96
CA LEU A 290 29.07 10.58 -1.70
C LEU A 290 30.25 10.78 -2.66
N SER A 291 30.29 11.90 -3.37
CA SER A 291 31.41 12.20 -4.30
C SER A 291 32.74 12.27 -3.58
N ARG A 292 32.80 12.88 -2.38
CA ARG A 292 34.03 12.87 -1.53
C ARG A 292 34.46 11.48 -1.11
N CYS A 293 33.52 10.57 -0.89
CA CYS A 293 33.83 9.19 -0.55
C CYS A 293 34.34 8.38 -1.76
N LEU A 294 34.03 8.78 -2.98
CA LEU A 294 34.42 8.14 -4.23
C LEU A 294 35.87 8.54 -4.67
N GLU A 295 36.35 9.67 -4.19
CA GLU A 295 37.75 10.10 -4.33
C GLU A 295 38.66 9.32 -3.35
#